data_59bb6240edf8f1a1af5a72e0cef95622
#
_entry.id   59bb6240edf8f1a1af5a72e0cef95622
#
_cell.length_a   1.000
_cell.length_b   1.000
_cell.length_c   1.000
_cell.angle_alpha   90.00
_cell.angle_beta   90.00
_cell.angle_gamma   90.00
#
_symmetry.space_group_name_H-M   'P 1'
#
loop_
_entity.id
_entity.type
_entity.pdbx_description
1 polymer ?
#
loop_
_entity_poly.entity_id
_entity_poly.type
_entity_poly.pdbx_seq_one_letter_code
_entity_poly.pdbx_strand_id
1 'polypeptide(L)'
;MKMGIVSARHVDHVGLVVPDLDAAIHFFEQALGALLLWRVGPFEETPTGVPIDNVTLAMLRLGPSLNVELQVFVADTQRKESPSNIDIGAGHIAFFVNDIQAAAQSLRENGAELLKGPIKAKGDIKKGEEIWYFKTPWGAFMEMLWRPDDLPYENHTPFRLYQPNDSWADKG
;
A
#
# COMPACT_ATOMS: atom_id res chain seq x y z
N MET A 1 -3.35 23.32 -16.64
CA MET A 1 -3.02 21.95 -16.18
C MET A 1 -3.54 20.96 -17.21
N LYS A 2 -2.69 20.15 -17.85
CA LYS A 2 -3.18 19.09 -18.74
C LYS A 2 -3.88 18.03 -17.87
N MET A 3 -5.16 17.79 -18.10
CA MET A 3 -5.85 16.66 -17.49
C MET A 3 -5.35 15.38 -18.17
N GLY A 4 -4.90 14.40 -17.39
CA GLY A 4 -4.43 13.12 -17.90
C GLY A 4 -5.57 12.28 -18.49
N ILE A 5 -6.17 11.41 -17.68
CA ILE A 5 -7.36 10.65 -18.07
C ILE A 5 -8.56 11.60 -18.04
N VAL A 6 -9.29 11.66 -19.17
CA VAL A 6 -10.47 12.53 -19.28
C VAL A 6 -11.51 12.13 -18.22
N SER A 7 -11.94 13.10 -17.43
CA SER A 7 -12.93 12.93 -16.35
C SER A 7 -12.51 12.10 -15.13
N ALA A 8 -11.24 11.68 -15.02
CA ALA A 8 -10.77 11.06 -13.79
C ALA A 8 -10.80 12.06 -12.62
N ARG A 9 -11.42 11.66 -11.52
CA ARG A 9 -11.57 12.50 -10.32
C ARG A 9 -10.46 12.22 -9.31
N HIS A 10 -10.13 10.95 -9.10
CA HIS A 10 -9.13 10.46 -8.13
C HIS A 10 -8.67 9.06 -8.52
N VAL A 11 -7.68 8.53 -7.82
CA VAL A 11 -7.35 7.10 -7.85
C VAL A 11 -8.41 6.38 -7.03
N ASP A 12 -9.16 5.47 -7.63
CA ASP A 12 -10.25 4.77 -6.95
C ASP A 12 -9.70 3.73 -5.97
N HIS A 13 -8.84 2.83 -6.44
CA HIS A 13 -8.21 1.81 -5.60
C HIS A 13 -6.84 1.39 -6.14
N VAL A 14 -6.09 0.68 -5.30
CA VAL A 14 -4.89 -0.07 -5.67
C VAL A 14 -5.20 -1.56 -5.52
N GLY A 15 -5.03 -2.34 -6.59
CA GLY A 15 -5.21 -3.79 -6.58
C GLY A 15 -3.95 -4.51 -6.11
N LEU A 16 -4.07 -5.44 -5.18
CA LEU A 16 -2.99 -6.28 -4.68
C LEU A 16 -3.38 -7.75 -4.77
N VAL A 17 -2.54 -8.54 -5.43
CA VAL A 17 -2.70 -10.00 -5.44
C VAL A 17 -2.06 -10.57 -4.18
N VAL A 18 -2.83 -11.38 -3.45
CA VAL A 18 -2.42 -11.97 -2.18
C VAL A 18 -2.63 -13.50 -2.21
N PRO A 19 -1.88 -14.28 -1.42
CA PRO A 19 -2.00 -15.74 -1.46
C PRO A 19 -3.23 -16.27 -0.73
N ASP A 20 -3.72 -15.55 0.28
CA ASP A 20 -4.84 -15.90 1.14
C ASP A 20 -5.61 -14.64 1.52
N LEU A 21 -6.91 -14.62 1.22
CA LEU A 21 -7.73 -13.44 1.39
C LEU A 21 -8.01 -13.12 2.86
N ASP A 22 -8.27 -14.15 3.67
CA ASP A 22 -8.59 -13.98 5.10
C ASP A 22 -7.36 -13.50 5.87
N ALA A 23 -6.21 -14.12 5.63
CA ALA A 23 -4.95 -13.72 6.25
C ALA A 23 -4.56 -12.28 5.84
N ALA A 24 -4.77 -11.91 4.57
CA ALA A 24 -4.47 -10.56 4.09
C ALA A 24 -5.44 -9.52 4.70
N ILE A 25 -6.74 -9.78 4.72
CA ILE A 25 -7.72 -8.90 5.37
C ILE A 25 -7.34 -8.70 6.83
N HIS A 26 -7.07 -9.79 7.57
CA HIS A 26 -6.68 -9.71 8.97
C HIS A 26 -5.45 -8.83 9.18
N PHE A 27 -4.40 -9.01 8.35
CA PHE A 27 -3.19 -8.17 8.42
C PHE A 27 -3.52 -6.69 8.17
N PHE A 28 -4.29 -6.38 7.13
CA PHE A 28 -4.66 -4.99 6.81
C PHE A 28 -5.51 -4.35 7.90
N GLU A 29 -6.42 -5.09 8.52
CA GLU A 29 -7.24 -4.60 9.63
C GLU A 29 -6.41 -4.38 10.90
N GLN A 30 -5.62 -5.37 11.32
CA GLN A 30 -4.91 -5.31 12.61
C GLN A 30 -3.64 -4.45 12.56
N ALA A 31 -2.85 -4.56 11.48
CA ALA A 31 -1.59 -3.84 11.38
C ALA A 31 -1.74 -2.43 10.82
N LEU A 32 -2.72 -2.21 9.92
CA LEU A 32 -2.84 -0.99 9.15
C LEU A 32 -4.16 -0.24 9.39
N GLY A 33 -5.05 -0.77 10.23
CA GLY A 33 -6.32 -0.14 10.58
C GLY A 33 -7.30 -0.02 9.41
N ALA A 34 -7.21 -0.92 8.43
CA ALA A 34 -8.14 -0.96 7.31
C ALA A 34 -9.54 -1.41 7.74
N LEU A 35 -10.54 -1.07 6.95
CA LEU A 35 -11.92 -1.49 7.15
C LEU A 35 -12.38 -2.31 5.95
N LEU A 36 -12.81 -3.55 6.17
CA LEU A 36 -13.42 -4.37 5.13
C LEU A 36 -14.77 -3.78 4.72
N LEU A 37 -14.93 -3.48 3.43
CA LEU A 37 -16.17 -2.96 2.87
C LEU A 37 -17.04 -4.07 2.30
N TRP A 38 -16.45 -4.97 1.49
CA TRP A 38 -17.17 -6.07 0.88
C TRP A 38 -16.22 -7.16 0.39
N ARG A 39 -16.78 -8.34 0.13
CA ARG A 39 -16.14 -9.50 -0.50
C ARG A 39 -17.07 -10.02 -1.59
N VAL A 40 -16.50 -10.45 -2.72
CA VAL A 40 -17.24 -11.01 -3.85
C VAL A 40 -16.45 -12.13 -4.54
N GLY A 41 -17.16 -12.99 -5.22
CA GLY A 41 -16.61 -14.14 -5.92
C GLY A 41 -16.97 -15.46 -5.21
N PRO A 42 -16.44 -16.62 -5.64
CA PRO A 42 -15.48 -16.71 -6.76
C PRO A 42 -16.11 -16.42 -8.13
N PHE A 43 -15.33 -15.82 -9.03
CA PHE A 43 -15.66 -15.64 -10.43
C PHE A 43 -14.72 -16.49 -11.29
N GLU A 44 -15.20 -17.08 -12.37
CA GLU A 44 -14.43 -17.97 -13.26
C GLU A 44 -13.74 -17.20 -14.42
N GLU A 45 -13.99 -15.90 -14.53
CA GLU A 45 -13.43 -15.06 -15.58
C GLU A 45 -12.87 -13.75 -15.01
N THR A 46 -11.88 -13.17 -15.71
CA THR A 46 -11.38 -11.82 -15.43
C THR A 46 -11.64 -10.89 -16.60
N PRO A 47 -11.83 -9.57 -16.35
CA PRO A 47 -11.92 -8.57 -17.42
C PRO A 47 -10.65 -8.47 -18.28
N THR A 48 -9.52 -8.97 -17.78
CA THR A 48 -8.24 -8.95 -18.50
C THR A 48 -8.12 -10.05 -19.56
N GLY A 49 -8.98 -11.06 -19.52
CA GLY A 49 -8.91 -12.22 -20.43
C GLY A 49 -7.76 -13.18 -20.13
N VAL A 50 -7.04 -13.00 -19.02
CA VAL A 50 -6.04 -13.97 -18.55
C VAL A 50 -6.76 -15.21 -18.07
N PRO A 51 -6.39 -16.42 -18.52
CA PRO A 51 -7.00 -17.67 -18.08
C PRO A 51 -6.79 -17.89 -16.57
N ILE A 52 -7.88 -18.17 -15.87
CA ILE A 52 -7.89 -18.49 -14.44
C ILE A 52 -8.93 -19.60 -14.18
N ASP A 53 -8.79 -20.31 -13.07
CA ASP A 53 -9.85 -21.17 -12.57
C ASP A 53 -10.91 -20.36 -11.81
N ASN A 54 -10.45 -19.47 -10.93
CA ASN A 54 -11.32 -18.50 -10.28
C ASN A 54 -10.55 -17.34 -9.65
N VAL A 55 -11.31 -16.30 -9.27
CA VAL A 55 -10.82 -15.15 -8.49
C VAL A 55 -11.84 -14.77 -7.40
N THR A 56 -11.34 -14.48 -6.21
CA THR A 56 -12.12 -13.88 -5.12
C THR A 56 -11.51 -12.55 -4.74
N LEU A 57 -12.37 -11.56 -4.50
CA LEU A 57 -11.99 -10.17 -4.28
C LEU A 57 -12.49 -9.67 -2.92
N ALA A 58 -11.76 -8.76 -2.32
CA ALA A 58 -12.23 -7.96 -1.19
C ALA A 58 -11.80 -6.51 -1.36
N MET A 59 -12.69 -5.58 -1.06
CA MET A 59 -12.39 -4.16 -1.02
C MET A 59 -12.24 -3.70 0.42
N LEU A 60 -11.13 -3.04 0.71
CA LEU A 60 -10.87 -2.43 2.01
C LEU A 60 -10.71 -0.91 1.83
N ARG A 61 -11.22 -0.14 2.79
CA ARG A 61 -10.85 1.26 2.95
C ARG A 61 -9.62 1.35 3.84
N LEU A 62 -8.61 2.06 3.37
CA LEU A 62 -7.34 2.22 4.04
C LEU A 62 -7.09 3.71 4.29
N GLY A 63 -7.43 4.17 5.51
CA GLY A 63 -7.40 5.57 5.88
C GLY A 63 -8.40 6.44 5.11
N PRO A 64 -8.19 7.77 5.08
CA PRO A 64 -9.16 8.70 4.53
C PRO A 64 -9.14 8.82 2.99
N SER A 65 -8.12 8.28 2.32
CA SER A 65 -7.86 8.62 0.92
C SER A 65 -7.57 7.44 -0.01
N LEU A 66 -7.54 6.21 0.48
CA LEU A 66 -7.17 5.05 -0.33
C LEU A 66 -8.13 3.88 -0.10
N ASN A 67 -8.53 3.24 -1.19
CA ASN A 67 -9.10 1.91 -1.16
C ASN A 67 -8.07 0.90 -1.66
N VAL A 68 -8.10 -0.30 -1.11
CA VAL A 68 -7.25 -1.43 -1.52
C VAL A 68 -8.16 -2.58 -1.90
N GLU A 69 -8.02 -3.07 -3.12
CA GLU A 69 -8.68 -4.28 -3.59
C GLU A 69 -7.71 -5.46 -3.43
N LEU A 70 -8.02 -6.38 -2.52
CA LEU A 70 -7.29 -7.63 -2.37
C LEU A 70 -7.88 -8.68 -3.30
N GLN A 71 -7.01 -9.39 -4.01
CA GLN A 71 -7.37 -10.35 -5.06
C GLN A 71 -6.66 -11.67 -4.81
N VAL A 72 -7.41 -12.76 -4.73
CA VAL A 72 -6.87 -14.12 -4.71
C VAL A 72 -7.26 -14.82 -6.00
N PHE A 73 -6.27 -15.13 -6.81
CA PHE A 73 -6.45 -15.89 -8.05
C PHE A 73 -6.09 -17.37 -7.84
N VAL A 74 -6.83 -18.24 -8.48
CA VAL A 74 -6.45 -19.64 -8.69
C VAL A 74 -6.18 -19.82 -10.18
N ALA A 75 -4.93 -20.12 -10.51
CA ALA A 75 -4.49 -20.36 -11.88
C ALA A 75 -3.18 -21.16 -11.89
N ASP A 76 -3.05 -22.11 -12.81
CA ASP A 76 -1.84 -22.95 -12.94
C ASP A 76 -0.59 -22.13 -13.28
N THR A 77 -0.75 -21.04 -14.01
CA THR A 77 0.34 -20.15 -14.45
C THR A 77 0.71 -19.08 -13.44
N GLN A 78 0.03 -19.03 -12.30
CA GLN A 78 0.27 -18.01 -11.28
C GLN A 78 1.64 -18.17 -10.63
N ARG A 79 2.45 -17.10 -10.62
CA ARG A 79 3.63 -17.00 -9.78
C ARG A 79 3.19 -16.91 -8.30
N LYS A 80 3.68 -17.81 -7.47
CA LYS A 80 3.27 -17.92 -6.05
C LYS A 80 4.10 -17.05 -5.10
N GLU A 81 5.22 -16.52 -5.56
CA GLU A 81 6.14 -15.71 -4.76
C GLU A 81 5.95 -14.22 -5.06
N SER A 82 5.97 -13.40 -4.01
CA SER A 82 6.01 -11.95 -4.18
C SER A 82 7.26 -11.52 -4.94
N PRO A 83 7.15 -10.57 -5.90
CA PRO A 83 8.31 -10.06 -6.61
C PRO A 83 9.25 -9.33 -5.64
N SER A 84 10.55 -9.35 -5.95
CA SER A 84 11.50 -8.46 -5.29
C SER A 84 11.18 -7.00 -5.63
N ASN A 85 11.47 -6.08 -4.74
CA ASN A 85 11.22 -4.64 -4.97
C ASN A 85 12.09 -4.04 -6.11
N ILE A 86 13.05 -4.79 -6.65
CA ILE A 86 13.85 -4.39 -7.83
C ILE A 86 13.33 -4.99 -9.14
N ASP A 87 12.32 -5.86 -9.10
CA ASP A 87 11.76 -6.47 -10.31
C ASP A 87 10.84 -5.46 -11.03
N ILE A 88 10.90 -5.46 -12.36
CA ILE A 88 9.99 -4.65 -13.17
C ILE A 88 8.56 -5.13 -12.92
N GLY A 89 7.67 -4.19 -12.60
CA GLY A 89 6.28 -4.49 -12.22
C GLY A 89 6.07 -4.65 -10.72
N ALA A 90 7.14 -4.73 -9.92
CA ALA A 90 7.01 -4.61 -8.46
C ALA A 90 6.56 -3.20 -8.08
N GLY A 91 5.80 -3.12 -7.01
CA GLY A 91 5.34 -1.86 -6.44
C GLY A 91 5.19 -1.99 -4.93
N HIS A 92 5.03 -0.87 -4.26
CA HIS A 92 4.72 -0.84 -2.83
C HIS A 92 3.76 0.30 -2.52
N ILE A 93 3.06 0.17 -1.40
CA ILE A 93 2.31 1.26 -0.78
C ILE A 93 3.18 1.84 0.33
N ALA A 94 3.31 3.16 0.35
CA ALA A 94 4.03 3.90 1.39
C ALA A 94 3.03 4.58 2.33
N PHE A 95 3.23 4.38 3.64
CA PHE A 95 2.39 4.92 4.71
C PHE A 95 3.12 6.06 5.41
N PHE A 96 2.52 7.24 5.39
CA PHE A 96 3.00 8.33 6.23
C PHE A 96 2.57 8.08 7.69
N VAL A 97 3.53 8.11 8.61
CA VAL A 97 3.30 7.84 10.03
C VAL A 97 3.82 8.99 10.90
N ASN A 98 3.16 9.24 12.02
CA ASN A 98 3.58 10.28 12.96
C ASN A 98 4.75 9.83 13.84
N ASP A 99 4.86 8.54 14.12
CA ASP A 99 5.92 7.91 14.88
C ASP A 99 6.36 6.61 14.21
N ILE A 100 7.52 6.65 13.57
CA ILE A 100 8.04 5.52 12.81
C ILE A 100 8.45 4.34 13.69
N GLN A 101 8.81 4.58 14.96
CA GLN A 101 9.18 3.51 15.90
C GLN A 101 7.93 2.80 16.44
N ALA A 102 6.91 3.55 16.80
CA ALA A 102 5.63 2.98 17.23
C ALA A 102 4.98 2.18 16.09
N ALA A 103 4.99 2.71 14.87
CA ALA A 103 4.50 2.01 13.67
C ALA A 103 5.29 0.71 13.43
N ALA A 104 6.62 0.75 13.54
CA ALA A 104 7.47 -0.42 13.38
C ALA A 104 7.17 -1.51 14.42
N GLN A 105 6.91 -1.14 15.67
CA GLN A 105 6.53 -2.09 16.71
C GLN A 105 5.19 -2.75 16.39
N SER A 106 4.17 -1.97 16.05
CA SER A 106 2.85 -2.47 15.68
C SER A 106 2.92 -3.44 14.49
N LEU A 107 3.69 -3.11 13.46
CA LEU A 107 3.88 -3.97 12.30
C LEU A 107 4.52 -5.32 12.68
N ARG A 108 5.55 -5.34 13.54
CA ARG A 108 6.17 -6.59 14.02
C ARG A 108 5.19 -7.46 14.79
N GLU A 109 4.41 -6.87 15.69
CA GLU A 109 3.40 -7.56 16.49
C GLU A 109 2.33 -8.23 15.63
N ASN A 110 2.11 -7.70 14.42
CA ASN A 110 1.18 -8.22 13.42
C ASN A 110 1.85 -9.03 12.30
N GLY A 111 3.09 -9.52 12.51
CA GLY A 111 3.74 -10.47 11.63
C GLY A 111 4.47 -9.89 10.43
N ALA A 112 4.66 -8.56 10.35
CA ALA A 112 5.49 -7.96 9.33
C ALA A 112 6.99 -8.17 9.61
N GLU A 113 7.77 -8.39 8.56
CA GLU A 113 9.24 -8.43 8.61
C GLU A 113 9.79 -7.02 8.35
N LEU A 114 10.35 -6.36 9.36
CA LEU A 114 11.03 -5.09 9.15
C LEU A 114 12.40 -5.30 8.53
N LEU A 115 12.70 -4.54 7.47
CA LEU A 115 14.01 -4.54 6.86
C LEU A 115 14.98 -3.63 7.63
N LYS A 116 16.17 -3.39 7.06
CA LYS A 116 17.16 -2.50 7.65
C LYS A 116 16.63 -1.06 7.70
N GLY A 117 16.55 -0.48 8.89
CA GLY A 117 16.07 0.90 9.04
C GLY A 117 15.91 1.33 10.51
N PRO A 118 15.29 2.50 10.76
CA PRO A 118 14.93 3.49 9.73
C PRO A 118 16.16 4.10 9.04
N ILE A 119 16.00 4.46 7.77
CA ILE A 119 17.03 5.13 6.99
C ILE A 119 16.67 6.60 6.89
N LYS A 120 17.60 7.49 7.29
CA LYS A 120 17.44 8.93 7.07
C LYS A 120 17.83 9.29 5.65
N ALA A 121 16.90 9.92 4.95
CA ALA A 121 17.16 10.41 3.59
C ALA A 121 18.28 11.44 3.59
N LYS A 122 19.19 11.29 2.63
CA LYS A 122 20.32 12.19 2.39
C LYS A 122 20.09 12.96 1.10
N GLY A 123 20.69 14.16 1.01
CA GLY A 123 20.62 15.00 -0.18
C GLY A 123 19.54 16.08 -0.11
N ASP A 124 19.49 16.90 -1.16
CA ASP A 124 18.84 18.21 -1.12
C ASP A 124 17.32 18.18 -1.37
N ILE A 125 16.75 17.03 -1.70
CA ILE A 125 15.33 16.92 -2.03
C ILE A 125 14.49 16.39 -0.85
N LYS A 126 14.97 15.32 -0.19
CA LYS A 126 14.25 14.60 0.86
C LYS A 126 14.93 14.68 2.24
N LYS A 127 15.86 15.62 2.43
CA LYS A 127 16.63 15.72 3.68
C LYS A 127 15.68 15.85 4.89
N GLY A 128 15.87 14.98 5.85
CA GLY A 128 15.05 14.92 7.07
C GLY A 128 13.95 13.86 7.04
N GLU A 129 13.62 13.30 5.88
CA GLU A 129 12.70 12.18 5.79
C GLU A 129 13.34 10.92 6.38
N GLU A 130 12.58 10.14 7.15
CA GLU A 130 12.94 8.81 7.62
C GLU A 130 12.07 7.76 6.89
N ILE A 131 12.73 6.72 6.39
CA ILE A 131 12.12 5.69 5.55
C ILE A 131 12.42 4.33 6.14
N TRP A 132 11.40 3.46 6.21
CA TRP A 132 11.58 2.09 6.66
C TRP A 132 10.73 1.12 5.86
N TYR A 133 11.37 0.27 5.09
CA TYR A 133 10.71 -0.81 4.36
C TYR A 133 10.40 -1.98 5.26
N PHE A 134 9.28 -2.63 4.99
CA PHE A 134 8.89 -3.88 5.60
C PHE A 134 8.27 -4.82 4.57
N LYS A 135 8.17 -6.10 4.93
CA LYS A 135 7.42 -7.07 4.15
C LYS A 135 6.18 -7.50 4.92
N THR A 136 5.11 -7.69 4.19
CA THR A 136 3.91 -8.36 4.69
C THR A 136 4.20 -9.82 5.04
N PRO A 137 3.32 -10.53 5.78
CA PRO A 137 3.49 -11.96 6.07
C PRO A 137 3.69 -12.84 4.83
N TRP A 138 3.21 -12.41 3.66
CA TRP A 138 3.39 -13.11 2.38
C TRP A 138 4.54 -12.56 1.52
N GLY A 139 5.38 -11.70 2.07
CA GLY A 139 6.61 -11.25 1.44
C GLY A 139 6.49 -10.03 0.52
N ALA A 140 5.31 -9.42 0.38
CA ALA A 140 5.15 -8.21 -0.42
C ALA A 140 5.82 -7.01 0.27
N PHE A 141 6.54 -6.19 -0.50
CA PHE A 141 7.21 -5.00 0.02
C PHE A 141 6.21 -3.88 0.25
N MET A 142 6.38 -3.19 1.38
CA MET A 142 5.69 -1.97 1.75
C MET A 142 6.67 -1.01 2.43
N GLU A 143 6.27 0.24 2.58
CA GLU A 143 7.10 1.29 3.15
C GLU A 143 6.32 2.05 4.21
N MET A 144 6.97 2.43 5.30
CA MET A 144 6.52 3.50 6.17
C MET A 144 7.53 4.62 6.12
N LEU A 145 7.04 5.84 6.21
CA LEU A 145 7.88 7.03 6.21
C LEU A 145 7.35 8.07 7.19
N TRP A 146 8.28 8.82 7.73
CA TRP A 146 8.03 10.06 8.46
C TRP A 146 8.81 11.19 7.79
N ARG A 147 8.24 12.38 7.76
CA ARG A 147 8.91 13.56 7.23
C ARG A 147 8.52 14.81 8.02
N PRO A 148 9.41 15.83 8.08
CA PRO A 148 9.07 17.14 8.60
C PRO A 148 8.02 17.83 7.72
N ASP A 149 7.37 18.86 8.25
CA ASP A 149 6.34 19.61 7.54
C ASP A 149 6.85 20.24 6.23
N ASP A 150 8.12 20.70 6.25
CA ASP A 150 8.78 21.32 5.09
C ASP A 150 9.87 20.39 4.55
N LEU A 151 9.78 20.05 3.28
CA LEU A 151 10.84 19.31 2.58
C LEU A 151 11.61 20.21 1.59
N PRO A 152 12.92 20.00 1.45
CA PRO A 152 13.74 20.84 0.55
C PRO A 152 13.31 20.83 -0.91
N TYR A 153 12.60 19.78 -1.39
CA TYR A 153 12.07 19.74 -2.76
C TYR A 153 11.18 20.96 -3.06
N GLU A 154 10.56 21.54 -2.05
CA GLU A 154 9.65 22.68 -2.17
C GLU A 154 10.34 23.96 -2.68
N ASN A 155 11.67 24.01 -2.57
CA ASN A 155 12.47 25.07 -3.17
C ASN A 155 12.69 24.89 -4.68
N HIS A 156 12.36 23.70 -5.22
CA HIS A 156 12.60 23.34 -6.62
C HIS A 156 11.34 23.31 -7.48
N THR A 157 10.16 23.35 -6.85
CA THR A 157 8.87 23.30 -7.55
C THR A 157 7.76 23.99 -6.74
N PRO A 158 6.81 24.68 -7.40
CA PRO A 158 5.63 25.22 -6.72
C PRO A 158 4.59 24.14 -6.34
N PHE A 159 4.75 22.92 -6.83
CA PHE A 159 3.82 21.81 -6.52
C PHE A 159 4.15 21.20 -5.17
N ARG A 160 3.12 20.70 -4.50
CA ARG A 160 3.24 20.08 -3.17
C ARG A 160 2.78 18.63 -3.23
N LEU A 161 3.41 17.78 -2.42
CA LEU A 161 2.90 16.44 -2.15
C LEU A 161 1.51 16.57 -1.52
N TYR A 162 0.62 15.69 -1.92
CA TYR A 162 -0.68 15.59 -1.26
C TYR A 162 -0.47 15.18 0.20
N GLN A 163 -1.06 15.96 1.11
CA GLN A 163 -1.07 15.66 2.55
C GLN A 163 -2.51 15.72 3.01
N PRO A 164 -3.11 14.58 3.40
CA PRO A 164 -4.42 14.62 4.01
C PRO A 164 -4.31 15.33 5.36
N ASN A 165 -5.20 16.27 5.61
CA ASN A 165 -5.24 17.04 6.86
C ASN A 165 -5.76 16.24 8.05
N ASP A 166 -6.31 15.06 7.80
CA ASP A 166 -6.94 14.23 8.82
C ASP A 166 -6.05 13.06 9.20
N SER A 167 -6.08 12.74 10.50
CA SER A 167 -5.50 11.52 10.99
C SER A 167 -6.19 10.31 10.35
N TRP A 168 -5.51 9.18 10.34
CA TRP A 168 -6.04 7.88 9.91
C TRP A 168 -7.33 7.44 10.64
N ALA A 169 -7.60 8.05 11.79
CA ALA A 169 -8.81 7.79 12.56
C ALA A 169 -10.04 8.19 11.77
N ASP A 170 -10.91 7.23 11.58
CA ASP A 170 -12.19 7.41 10.91
C ASP A 170 -13.07 8.38 11.71
N LYS A 171 -13.41 9.48 11.09
CA LYS A 171 -14.53 10.29 11.53
C LYS A 171 -15.72 9.82 10.70
N GLY A 172 -16.24 8.64 11.07
CA GLY A 172 -17.32 7.88 10.44
C GLY A 172 -18.48 8.68 9.95
#